data_f210b1374464c93ba40a155b19cac360
#
_entry.id   f210b1374464c93ba40a155b19cac360
#
_cell.length_a   1.000
_cell.length_b   1.000
_cell.length_c   1.000
_cell.angle_alpha   90.00
_cell.angle_beta   90.00
_cell.angle_gamma   90.00
#
_symmetry.space_group_name_H-M   'P 1'
#
loop_
_entity.id
_entity.type
_entity.pdbx_description
1 polymer ?
#
loop_
_entity_poly.entity_id
_entity_poly.type
_entity_poly.pdbx_seq_one_letter_code
_entity_poly.pdbx_strand_id
1 'polypeptide(L)'
;MDQSPSSRPLPPAQARVYQRLLEQVRRTGATPDLAEFARELGMHYVSLRQHLEALHTKGYLRFESRGRGRSPSLELPALATGIPLLGEIPAGPLALATAHAEAYLPAVAGGGRSESLFALRVHGDSMADLLQNDDVVLLAQRQPQRSGEICAVRVGEEEVTLKYLDRLGGGRFALRPHNPDYPTLEVTGERLAVDGVYRGLLRGTVAEALLLQE
;
A
#
# COMPACT_ATOMS: atom_id res chain seq x y z
N MET A 1 5.12 -26.02 -10.12
CA MET A 1 4.36 -25.40 -11.21
C MET A 1 4.20 -23.95 -10.84
N ASP A 2 5.00 -23.14 -11.47
CA ASP A 2 5.08 -21.68 -11.27
C ASP A 2 3.78 -21.05 -11.81
N GLN A 3 2.92 -20.54 -10.92
CA GLN A 3 1.71 -19.82 -11.31
C GLN A 3 1.94 -18.31 -11.09
N SER A 4 2.85 -17.75 -11.89
CA SER A 4 2.93 -16.30 -11.99
C SER A 4 1.61 -15.74 -12.55
N PRO A 5 1.06 -14.67 -12.01
CA PRO A 5 -0.19 -14.09 -12.49
C PRO A 5 -0.04 -13.69 -13.96
N SER A 6 -1.07 -14.00 -14.75
CA SER A 6 -1.12 -13.67 -16.17
C SER A 6 -0.84 -12.18 -16.39
N SER A 7 0.10 -11.83 -17.26
CA SER A 7 0.49 -10.46 -17.62
C SER A 7 -0.62 -9.63 -18.32
N ARG A 8 -1.81 -10.18 -18.51
CA ARG A 8 -2.96 -9.46 -19.08
C ARG A 8 -3.70 -8.66 -18.02
N PRO A 9 -3.98 -7.38 -18.24
CA PRO A 9 -4.74 -6.56 -17.30
C PRO A 9 -6.12 -7.18 -17.04
N LEU A 10 -6.55 -7.13 -15.79
CA LEU A 10 -7.87 -7.62 -15.39
C LEU A 10 -8.97 -6.75 -16.00
N PRO A 11 -10.09 -7.34 -16.47
CA PRO A 11 -11.29 -6.59 -16.79
C PRO A 11 -11.74 -5.73 -15.59
N PRO A 12 -12.31 -4.52 -15.81
CA PRO A 12 -12.60 -3.57 -14.72
C PRO A 12 -13.41 -4.15 -13.56
N ALA A 13 -14.39 -5.01 -13.84
CA ALA A 13 -15.19 -5.65 -12.81
C ALA A 13 -14.37 -6.64 -11.95
N GLN A 14 -13.49 -7.43 -12.57
CA GLN A 14 -12.61 -8.35 -11.86
C GLN A 14 -11.56 -7.60 -11.05
N ALA A 15 -10.97 -6.53 -11.61
CA ALA A 15 -10.03 -5.67 -10.91
C ALA A 15 -10.67 -5.04 -9.66
N ARG A 16 -11.91 -4.53 -9.78
CA ARG A 16 -12.67 -3.99 -8.65
C ARG A 16 -12.90 -5.02 -7.54
N VAL A 17 -13.35 -6.24 -7.89
CA VAL A 17 -13.56 -7.33 -6.93
C VAL A 17 -12.25 -7.68 -6.23
N TYR A 18 -11.15 -7.84 -6.98
CA TYR A 18 -9.85 -8.20 -6.43
C TYR A 18 -9.28 -7.13 -5.50
N GLN A 19 -9.33 -5.86 -5.90
CA GLN A 19 -8.85 -4.74 -5.08
C GLN A 19 -9.60 -4.64 -3.76
N ARG A 20 -10.95 -4.72 -3.79
CA ARG A 20 -11.77 -4.67 -2.57
C ARG A 20 -11.53 -5.87 -1.66
N LEU A 21 -11.28 -7.04 -2.24
CA LEU A 21 -10.90 -8.24 -1.48
C LEU A 21 -9.55 -8.05 -0.77
N LEU A 22 -8.54 -7.54 -1.48
CA LEU A 22 -7.24 -7.22 -0.90
C LEU A 22 -7.34 -6.19 0.22
N GLU A 23 -8.07 -5.10 0.01
CA GLU A 23 -8.32 -4.07 1.03
C GLU A 23 -8.91 -4.69 2.29
N GLN A 24 -9.93 -5.54 2.14
CA GLN A 24 -10.60 -6.16 3.28
C GLN A 24 -9.68 -7.13 4.03
N VAL A 25 -8.95 -7.98 3.32
CA VAL A 25 -8.03 -8.92 3.94
C VAL A 25 -6.86 -8.18 4.63
N ARG A 26 -6.30 -7.15 4.02
CA ARG A 26 -5.29 -6.29 4.65
C ARG A 26 -5.81 -5.62 5.92
N ARG A 27 -7.07 -5.23 5.92
CA ARG A 27 -7.73 -4.58 7.05
C ARG A 27 -8.03 -5.51 8.21
N THR A 28 -8.56 -6.70 7.94
CA THR A 28 -9.12 -7.62 8.95
C THR A 28 -8.18 -8.78 9.28
N GLY A 29 -7.18 -9.06 8.44
CA GLY A 29 -6.34 -10.25 8.51
C GLY A 29 -7.07 -11.53 8.11
N ALA A 30 -8.33 -11.45 7.65
CA ALA A 30 -9.16 -12.60 7.32
C ALA A 30 -9.93 -12.37 6.01
N THR A 31 -10.22 -13.48 5.32
CA THR A 31 -11.09 -13.45 4.14
C THR A 31 -12.53 -13.16 4.56
N PRO A 32 -13.26 -12.32 3.79
CA PRO A 32 -14.64 -11.97 4.13
C PRO A 32 -15.62 -13.14 4.00
N ASP A 33 -16.76 -13.04 4.68
CA ASP A 33 -17.95 -13.80 4.29
C ASP A 33 -18.36 -13.36 2.88
N LEU A 34 -18.44 -14.32 1.95
CA LEU A 34 -18.66 -14.00 0.54
C LEU A 34 -20.06 -13.47 0.26
N ALA A 35 -21.07 -13.83 1.07
CA ALA A 35 -22.42 -13.32 0.88
C ALA A 35 -22.52 -11.85 1.33
N GLU A 36 -21.85 -11.51 2.43
CA GLU A 36 -21.75 -10.13 2.91
C GLU A 36 -20.91 -9.28 1.93
N PHE A 37 -19.80 -9.80 1.49
CA PHE A 37 -18.93 -9.13 0.52
C PHE A 37 -19.62 -8.86 -0.83
N ALA A 38 -20.45 -9.79 -1.32
CA ALA A 38 -21.27 -9.56 -2.51
C ALA A 38 -22.24 -8.39 -2.31
N ARG A 39 -22.89 -8.31 -1.14
CA ARG A 39 -23.80 -7.19 -0.79
C ARG A 39 -23.05 -5.84 -0.73
N GLU A 40 -21.87 -5.80 -0.14
CA GLU A 40 -21.01 -4.59 -0.08
C GLU A 40 -20.62 -4.11 -1.48
N LEU A 41 -20.36 -5.04 -2.40
CA LEU A 41 -20.03 -4.74 -3.80
C LEU A 41 -21.24 -4.39 -4.66
N GLY A 42 -22.47 -4.53 -4.13
CA GLY A 42 -23.71 -4.30 -4.87
C GLY A 42 -23.95 -5.33 -5.98
N MET A 43 -23.52 -6.59 -5.79
CA MET A 43 -23.67 -7.64 -6.78
C MET A 43 -24.30 -8.91 -6.20
N HIS A 44 -24.86 -9.76 -7.07
CA HIS A 44 -25.34 -11.06 -6.66
C HIS A 44 -24.19 -12.02 -6.30
N TYR A 45 -24.40 -12.88 -5.31
CA TYR A 45 -23.43 -13.89 -4.87
C TYR A 45 -22.92 -14.78 -6.03
N VAL A 46 -23.82 -15.13 -6.97
CA VAL A 46 -23.44 -15.93 -8.15
C VAL A 46 -22.43 -15.18 -9.04
N SER A 47 -22.65 -13.87 -9.25
CA SER A 47 -21.74 -13.02 -10.02
C SER A 47 -20.38 -12.87 -9.33
N LEU A 48 -20.37 -12.68 -8.00
CA LEU A 48 -19.13 -12.66 -7.22
C LEU A 48 -18.36 -13.97 -7.41
N ARG A 49 -19.02 -15.12 -7.27
CA ARG A 49 -18.38 -16.43 -7.49
C ARG A 49 -17.73 -16.55 -8.87
N GLN A 50 -18.44 -16.15 -9.93
CA GLN A 50 -17.89 -16.16 -11.29
C GLN A 50 -16.63 -15.30 -11.40
N HIS A 51 -16.59 -14.14 -10.77
CA HIS A 51 -15.39 -13.30 -10.72
C HIS A 51 -14.25 -13.96 -9.95
N LEU A 52 -14.53 -14.59 -8.80
CA LEU A 52 -13.51 -15.30 -8.01
C LEU A 52 -12.97 -16.54 -8.75
N GLU A 53 -13.82 -17.30 -9.45
CA GLU A 53 -13.40 -18.42 -10.30
C GLU A 53 -12.51 -17.94 -11.47
N ALA A 54 -12.86 -16.81 -12.09
CA ALA A 54 -12.05 -16.20 -13.13
C ALA A 54 -10.69 -15.70 -12.62
N LEU A 55 -10.65 -15.11 -11.41
CA LEU A 55 -9.42 -14.68 -10.75
C LEU A 55 -8.55 -15.88 -10.35
N HIS A 56 -9.16 -16.97 -9.88
CA HIS A 56 -8.47 -18.23 -9.59
C HIS A 56 -7.81 -18.80 -10.85
N THR A 57 -8.55 -18.90 -11.96
CA THR A 57 -8.04 -19.40 -13.26
C THR A 57 -6.87 -18.56 -13.77
N LYS A 58 -6.84 -17.26 -13.44
CA LYS A 58 -5.76 -16.32 -13.82
C LYS A 58 -4.60 -16.27 -12.82
N GLY A 59 -4.65 -17.05 -11.73
CA GLY A 59 -3.59 -17.13 -10.73
C GLY A 59 -3.56 -15.99 -9.68
N TYR A 60 -4.56 -15.10 -9.66
CA TYR A 60 -4.62 -13.99 -8.69
C TYR A 60 -4.99 -14.41 -7.27
N LEU A 61 -5.68 -15.54 -7.12
CA LEU A 61 -6.08 -16.11 -5.83
C LEU A 61 -6.33 -17.61 -5.99
N ARG A 62 -6.41 -18.33 -4.87
CA ARG A 62 -6.91 -19.70 -4.85
C ARG A 62 -8.36 -19.68 -4.34
N PHE A 63 -9.28 -20.23 -5.14
CA PHE A 63 -10.70 -20.33 -4.80
C PHE A 63 -11.17 -21.76 -5.04
N GLU A 64 -11.65 -22.42 -3.99
CA GLU A 64 -12.12 -23.80 -4.06
C GLU A 64 -13.52 -23.92 -3.46
N SER A 65 -14.45 -24.46 -4.24
CA SER A 65 -15.79 -24.79 -3.75
C SER A 65 -15.76 -26.10 -2.97
N ARG A 66 -16.16 -26.07 -1.70
CA ARG A 66 -16.13 -27.26 -0.80
C ARG A 66 -17.41 -28.08 -0.80
N GLY A 67 -18.29 -27.90 -1.81
CA GLY A 67 -19.55 -28.63 -1.94
C GLY A 67 -20.74 -28.00 -1.18
N ARG A 68 -21.93 -28.64 -1.25
CA ARG A 68 -23.17 -28.14 -0.60
C ARG A 68 -23.00 -28.05 0.92
N GLY A 69 -23.32 -26.89 1.49
CA GLY A 69 -23.33 -26.65 2.94
C GLY A 69 -22.00 -26.35 3.59
N ARG A 70 -20.91 -26.22 2.81
CA ARG A 70 -19.60 -25.78 3.32
C ARG A 70 -19.21 -24.45 2.67
N SER A 71 -18.67 -23.53 3.47
CA SER A 71 -18.10 -22.30 2.95
C SER A 71 -16.93 -22.60 2.01
N PRO A 72 -16.85 -21.95 0.85
CA PRO A 72 -15.73 -22.12 -0.06
C PRO A 72 -14.44 -21.65 0.60
N SER A 73 -13.30 -22.22 0.20
CA SER A 73 -11.97 -21.76 0.59
C SER A 73 -11.54 -20.63 -0.34
N LEU A 74 -11.07 -19.56 0.23
CA LEU A 74 -10.49 -18.44 -0.49
C LEU A 74 -9.14 -18.10 0.14
N GLU A 75 -8.08 -18.18 -0.66
CA GLU A 75 -6.72 -17.87 -0.24
C GLU A 75 -6.12 -16.87 -1.23
N LEU A 76 -5.51 -15.85 -0.70
CA LEU A 76 -4.72 -14.89 -1.46
C LEU A 76 -3.24 -15.26 -1.37
N PRO A 77 -2.44 -15.07 -2.44
CA PRO A 77 -1.00 -15.19 -2.35
C PRO A 77 -0.46 -14.31 -1.21
N ALA A 78 0.55 -14.79 -0.50
CA ALA A 78 1.17 -14.03 0.60
C ALA A 78 1.68 -12.65 0.13
N LEU A 79 2.20 -12.57 -1.08
CA LEU A 79 2.63 -11.34 -1.74
C LEU A 79 1.48 -10.34 -1.93
N ALA A 80 0.28 -10.80 -2.27
CA ALA A 80 -0.88 -9.94 -2.50
C ALA A 80 -1.43 -9.31 -1.21
N THR A 81 -1.18 -9.92 -0.05
CA THR A 81 -1.59 -9.41 1.27
C THR A 81 -0.49 -8.65 1.99
N GLY A 82 0.75 -8.69 1.48
CA GLY A 82 1.90 -7.99 2.02
C GLY A 82 1.82 -6.48 1.87
N ILE A 83 2.73 -5.78 2.56
CA ILE A 83 2.93 -4.33 2.42
C ILE A 83 3.83 -4.13 1.19
N PRO A 84 3.35 -3.49 0.11
CA PRO A 84 4.16 -3.30 -1.09
C PRO A 84 5.31 -2.34 -0.81
N LEU A 85 6.52 -2.71 -1.22
CA LEU A 85 7.66 -1.82 -1.34
C LEU A 85 7.62 -1.20 -2.73
N LEU A 86 7.49 0.11 -2.80
CA LEU A 86 7.45 0.88 -4.04
C LEU A 86 8.83 1.48 -4.31
N GLY A 87 9.38 1.28 -5.49
CA GLY A 87 10.64 1.90 -5.91
C GLY A 87 10.44 3.38 -6.18
N GLU A 88 9.49 3.69 -7.04
CA GLU A 88 9.09 5.05 -7.37
C GLU A 88 7.58 5.19 -7.23
N ILE A 89 7.14 6.35 -6.75
CA ILE A 89 5.71 6.69 -6.77
C ILE A 89 5.48 7.63 -7.97
N PRO A 90 4.90 7.11 -9.08
CA PRO A 90 4.60 7.95 -10.23
C PRO A 90 3.55 9.01 -9.88
N ALA A 91 3.55 10.11 -10.65
CA ALA A 91 2.49 11.09 -10.55
C ALA A 91 1.13 10.44 -10.84
N GLY A 92 0.25 10.34 -9.82
CA GLY A 92 -1.06 9.72 -9.95
C GLY A 92 -1.51 8.98 -8.69
N PRO A 93 -2.64 8.25 -8.76
CA PRO A 93 -3.13 7.48 -7.62
C PRO A 93 -2.13 6.37 -7.22
N LEU A 94 -1.83 6.28 -5.93
CA LEU A 94 -0.93 5.26 -5.35
C LEU A 94 -1.33 3.82 -5.70
N ALA A 95 -2.62 3.60 -6.01
CA ALA A 95 -3.13 2.32 -6.47
C ALA A 95 -2.46 1.81 -7.77
N LEU A 96 -1.94 2.70 -8.60
CA LEU A 96 -1.17 2.32 -9.80
C LEU A 96 0.27 1.94 -9.44
N ALA A 97 0.86 2.56 -8.42
CA ALA A 97 2.20 2.23 -7.95
C ALA A 97 2.27 0.83 -7.31
N THR A 98 1.19 0.39 -6.64
CA THR A 98 1.12 -0.97 -6.08
C THR A 98 1.12 -2.09 -7.13
N ALA A 99 0.77 -1.79 -8.38
CA ALA A 99 0.86 -2.75 -9.49
C ALA A 99 2.31 -3.00 -9.95
N HIS A 100 3.25 -2.15 -9.50
CA HIS A 100 4.67 -2.20 -9.84
C HIS A 100 5.55 -2.21 -8.58
N ALA A 101 5.08 -2.89 -7.51
CA ALA A 101 5.87 -3.06 -6.31
C ALA A 101 7.13 -3.88 -6.60
N GLU A 102 8.29 -3.43 -6.13
CA GLU A 102 9.57 -4.14 -6.28
C GLU A 102 9.64 -5.39 -5.41
N ALA A 103 8.99 -5.36 -4.27
CA ALA A 103 8.93 -6.45 -3.30
C ALA A 103 7.75 -6.25 -2.35
N TYR A 104 7.54 -7.21 -1.46
CA TYR A 104 6.50 -7.13 -0.44
C TYR A 104 7.09 -7.46 0.94
N LEU A 105 6.65 -6.72 1.95
CA LEU A 105 6.89 -7.06 3.35
C LEU A 105 5.73 -7.88 3.89
N PRO A 106 5.95 -8.84 4.80
CA PRO A 106 4.86 -9.56 5.45
C PRO A 106 3.88 -8.58 6.10
N ALA A 107 2.59 -8.85 5.98
CA ALA A 107 1.58 -8.08 6.71
C ALA A 107 1.83 -8.24 8.20
N VAL A 108 2.03 -7.13 8.91
CA VAL A 108 2.24 -7.16 10.37
C VAL A 108 0.87 -7.39 11.00
N ALA A 109 0.61 -8.59 11.45
CA ALA A 109 -0.59 -8.90 12.22
C ALA A 109 -0.54 -8.11 13.54
N GLY A 110 -1.46 -7.17 13.72
CA GLY A 110 -1.61 -6.45 14.99
C GLY A 110 -1.51 -4.92 14.93
N GLY A 111 -1.30 -4.31 13.79
CA GLY A 111 -1.49 -2.86 13.62
C GLY A 111 -2.96 -2.53 13.82
N GLY A 112 -3.32 -1.97 14.96
CA GLY A 112 -4.68 -1.56 15.27
C GLY A 112 -5.19 -0.60 14.20
N ARG A 113 -6.43 -0.82 13.73
CA ARG A 113 -7.15 -0.07 12.69
C ARG A 113 -6.45 0.03 11.33
N SER A 114 -6.85 -0.84 10.47
CA SER A 114 -7.20 -0.66 9.05
C SER A 114 -6.61 0.52 8.27
N GLU A 115 -5.33 0.81 8.39
CA GLU A 115 -4.65 1.74 7.50
C GLU A 115 -3.99 0.96 6.36
N SER A 116 -4.23 1.37 5.13
CA SER A 116 -3.47 0.85 3.99
C SER A 116 -2.01 1.29 4.15
N LEU A 117 -1.10 0.31 4.24
CA LEU A 117 0.34 0.56 4.36
C LEU A 117 1.02 0.33 3.02
N PHE A 118 2.06 1.09 2.79
CA PHE A 118 3.06 0.85 1.75
C PHE A 118 4.45 1.15 2.32
N ALA A 119 5.48 0.71 1.65
CA ALA A 119 6.85 0.94 2.04
C ALA A 119 7.61 1.69 0.93
N LEU A 120 8.59 2.49 1.33
CA LEU A 120 9.55 3.14 0.45
C LEU A 120 10.96 2.86 0.94
N ARG A 121 11.90 2.72 0.01
CA ARG A 121 13.32 2.74 0.33
C ARG A 121 13.78 4.20 0.41
N VAL A 122 14.51 4.51 1.47
CA VAL A 122 15.08 5.85 1.69
C VAL A 122 16.28 6.05 0.79
N HIS A 123 16.29 7.15 0.04
CA HIS A 123 17.43 7.63 -0.73
C HIS A 123 17.81 9.02 -0.26
N GLY A 124 19.13 9.25 -0.16
CA GLY A 124 19.69 10.52 0.32
C GLY A 124 19.72 10.63 1.84
N ASP A 125 20.13 11.80 2.31
CA ASP A 125 20.52 12.09 3.69
C ASP A 125 19.79 13.30 4.30
N SER A 126 18.79 13.86 3.64
CA SER A 126 18.02 15.00 4.17
C SER A 126 17.26 14.70 5.47
N MET A 127 17.08 13.43 5.80
CA MET A 127 16.51 12.95 7.07
C MET A 127 17.53 12.21 7.92
N ALA A 128 18.84 12.40 7.64
CA ALA A 128 19.94 11.74 8.33
C ALA A 128 19.88 11.94 9.84
N ASP A 129 20.48 10.99 10.52
CA ASP A 129 20.41 10.55 11.90
C ASP A 129 19.10 9.84 12.24
N LEU A 130 17.96 10.28 11.74
CA LEU A 130 16.69 9.59 11.94
C LEU A 130 16.47 8.48 10.91
N LEU A 131 16.55 8.83 9.62
CA LEU A 131 16.43 7.92 8.50
C LEU A 131 17.71 7.91 7.70
N GLN A 132 18.23 6.72 7.41
CA GLN A 132 19.49 6.53 6.67
C GLN A 132 19.19 6.00 5.28
N ASN A 133 20.16 6.15 4.39
CA ASN A 133 20.08 5.55 3.06
C ASN A 133 19.84 4.04 3.19
N ASP A 134 19.01 3.47 2.31
CA ASP A 134 18.59 2.07 2.29
C ASP A 134 17.67 1.62 3.43
N ASP A 135 17.28 2.50 4.37
CA ASP A 135 16.18 2.17 5.27
C ASP A 135 14.90 1.91 4.48
N VAL A 136 14.09 0.96 4.93
CA VAL A 136 12.75 0.73 4.42
C VAL A 136 11.74 1.35 5.39
N VAL A 137 11.10 2.44 4.97
CA VAL A 137 10.09 3.14 5.78
C VAL A 137 8.70 2.63 5.49
N LEU A 138 7.92 2.40 6.54
CA LEU A 138 6.51 2.07 6.47
C LEU A 138 5.68 3.34 6.54
N LEU A 139 4.75 3.50 5.64
CA LEU A 139 3.91 4.68 5.47
C LEU A 139 2.43 4.26 5.46
N ALA A 140 1.61 5.00 6.20
CA ALA A 140 0.16 4.86 6.13
C ALA A 140 -0.42 5.80 5.09
N GLN A 141 -1.24 5.28 4.20
CA GLN A 141 -1.94 6.05 3.16
C GLN A 141 -3.07 6.87 3.79
N ARG A 142 -2.71 7.97 4.43
CA ARG A 142 -3.63 8.93 5.02
C ARG A 142 -3.06 10.34 5.00
N GLN A 143 -3.92 11.31 5.24
CA GLN A 143 -3.48 12.69 5.48
C GLN A 143 -2.90 12.86 6.90
N PRO A 144 -1.92 13.77 7.11
CA PRO A 144 -1.38 14.07 8.42
C PRO A 144 -2.46 14.70 9.32
N GLN A 145 -2.51 14.24 10.55
CA GLN A 145 -3.47 14.73 11.56
C GLN A 145 -2.89 15.89 12.38
N ARG A 146 -1.54 15.91 12.50
CA ARG A 146 -0.82 16.90 13.31
C ARG A 146 0.28 17.57 12.47
N SER A 147 0.63 18.81 12.85
CA SER A 147 1.85 19.46 12.36
C SER A 147 3.07 18.73 12.90
N GLY A 148 4.11 18.60 12.09
CA GLY A 148 5.35 17.91 12.45
C GLY A 148 5.33 16.40 12.26
N GLU A 149 4.29 15.80 11.67
CA GLU A 149 4.37 14.39 11.25
C GLU A 149 5.34 14.25 10.08
N ILE A 150 6.11 13.15 10.05
CA ILE A 150 6.95 12.80 8.90
C ILE A 150 6.05 12.24 7.82
N CYS A 151 6.13 12.81 6.64
CA CYS A 151 5.30 12.47 5.49
C CYS A 151 6.14 12.19 4.25
N ALA A 152 5.68 11.25 3.44
CA ALA A 152 6.10 11.13 2.06
C ALA A 152 5.29 12.16 1.26
N VAL A 153 5.99 13.11 0.64
CA VAL A 153 5.38 14.27 -0.03
C VAL A 153 5.99 14.50 -1.41
N ARG A 154 5.20 15.09 -2.30
CA ARG A 154 5.64 15.59 -3.60
C ARG A 154 5.27 17.06 -3.75
N VAL A 155 6.13 17.82 -4.41
CA VAL A 155 5.90 19.23 -4.74
C VAL A 155 5.78 19.37 -6.25
N GLY A 156 4.55 19.60 -6.74
CA GLY A 156 4.29 19.61 -8.19
C GLY A 156 4.49 18.21 -8.80
N GLU A 157 5.37 18.12 -9.81
CA GLU A 157 5.72 16.86 -10.49
C GLU A 157 7.07 16.27 -10.01
N GLU A 158 7.61 16.77 -8.90
CA GLU A 158 8.87 16.28 -8.34
C GLU A 158 8.73 14.87 -7.75
N GLU A 159 9.87 14.22 -7.56
CA GLU A 159 9.95 12.91 -6.90
C GLU A 159 9.49 12.96 -5.44
N VAL A 160 9.09 11.79 -4.92
CA VAL A 160 8.68 11.67 -3.53
C VAL A 160 9.86 11.92 -2.60
N THR A 161 9.65 12.75 -1.59
CA THR A 161 10.62 13.00 -0.51
C THR A 161 10.00 12.82 0.86
N LEU A 162 10.82 12.45 1.85
CA LEU A 162 10.41 12.37 3.25
C LEU A 162 10.81 13.66 3.98
N LYS A 163 9.84 14.31 4.63
CA LYS A 163 10.06 15.53 5.42
C LYS A 163 9.09 15.59 6.59
N TYR A 164 9.45 16.35 7.61
CA TYR A 164 8.45 16.84 8.56
C TYR A 164 7.53 17.81 7.82
N LEU A 165 6.23 17.64 8.00
CA LEU A 165 5.22 18.53 7.43
C LEU A 165 4.66 19.45 8.51
N ASP A 166 5.08 20.69 8.49
CA ASP A 166 4.62 21.72 9.43
C ASP A 166 3.57 22.62 8.76
N ARG A 167 2.46 22.88 9.47
CA ARG A 167 1.38 23.75 8.99
C ARG A 167 1.65 25.19 9.40
N LEU A 168 1.78 26.09 8.44
CA LEU A 168 2.07 27.52 8.67
C LEU A 168 0.79 28.39 8.70
N GLY A 169 -0.37 27.80 8.39
CA GLY A 169 -1.62 28.57 8.23
C GLY A 169 -1.77 29.16 6.83
N GLY A 170 -2.99 29.62 6.49
CA GLY A 170 -3.29 30.22 5.18
C GLY A 170 -3.03 29.30 3.98
N GLY A 171 -3.15 27.98 4.16
CA GLY A 171 -2.88 27.01 3.08
C GLY A 171 -1.39 26.83 2.75
N ARG A 172 -0.47 27.33 3.60
CA ARG A 172 0.97 27.14 3.46
C ARG A 172 1.49 26.06 4.38
N PHE A 173 2.55 25.39 3.94
CA PHE A 173 3.22 24.30 4.66
C PHE A 173 4.74 24.48 4.58
N ALA A 174 5.44 24.04 5.61
CA ALA A 174 6.89 23.91 5.59
C ALA A 174 7.28 22.43 5.54
N LEU A 175 8.11 22.09 4.60
CA LEU A 175 8.75 20.79 4.45
C LEU A 175 10.12 20.87 5.09
N ARG A 176 10.22 20.42 6.34
CA ARG A 176 11.43 20.56 7.14
C ARG A 176 12.23 19.24 7.12
N PRO A 177 13.50 19.27 6.72
CA PRO A 177 14.40 18.13 6.82
C PRO A 177 14.75 17.84 8.30
N HIS A 178 15.24 16.63 8.59
CA HIS A 178 15.86 16.34 9.89
C HIS A 178 17.32 16.80 9.90
N ASN A 179 18.03 16.62 8.80
CA ASN A 179 19.41 17.07 8.63
C ASN A 179 19.45 18.60 8.48
N PRO A 180 20.14 19.33 9.41
CA PRO A 180 20.22 20.79 9.37
C PRO A 180 20.99 21.36 8.17
N ASP A 181 21.76 20.55 7.46
CA ASP A 181 22.48 20.97 6.25
C ASP A 181 21.54 21.26 5.07
N TYR A 182 20.27 20.83 5.18
CA TYR A 182 19.26 21.05 4.17
C TYR A 182 18.30 22.17 4.56
N PRO A 183 17.88 23.02 3.60
CA PRO A 183 16.95 24.09 3.89
C PRO A 183 15.51 23.57 4.07
N THR A 184 14.75 24.26 4.91
CA THR A 184 13.29 24.09 4.96
C THR A 184 12.66 24.73 3.72
N LEU A 185 11.78 24.01 3.05
CA LEU A 185 11.07 24.48 1.86
C LEU A 185 9.63 24.85 2.23
N GLU A 186 9.23 26.09 1.96
CA GLU A 186 7.82 26.51 2.07
C GLU A 186 7.07 26.25 0.77
N VAL A 187 5.88 25.66 0.88
CA VAL A 187 5.03 25.33 -0.27
C VAL A 187 3.58 25.68 0.00
N THR A 188 2.81 25.91 -1.08
CA THR A 188 1.36 26.03 -1.00
C THR A 188 0.68 24.67 -1.12
N GLY A 189 -0.49 24.52 -0.48
CA GLY A 189 -1.23 23.26 -0.50
C GLY A 189 -1.64 22.80 -1.92
N GLU A 190 -1.78 23.74 -2.85
CA GLU A 190 -2.10 23.42 -4.26
C GLU A 190 -0.96 22.68 -4.96
N ARG A 191 0.28 22.90 -4.54
CA ARG A 191 1.47 22.24 -5.10
C ARG A 191 1.92 21.03 -4.30
N LEU A 192 1.30 20.76 -3.14
CA LEU A 192 1.70 19.73 -2.20
C LEU A 192 0.79 18.50 -2.31
N ALA A 193 1.34 17.36 -2.65
CA ALA A 193 0.69 16.07 -2.50
C ALA A 193 1.30 15.31 -1.31
N VAL A 194 0.45 14.73 -0.45
CA VAL A 194 0.87 13.85 0.64
C VAL A 194 0.47 12.42 0.29
N ASP A 195 1.45 11.57 0.03
CA ASP A 195 1.24 10.17 -0.35
C ASP A 195 1.07 9.26 0.87
N GLY A 196 1.73 9.61 1.98
CA GLY A 196 1.58 8.84 3.22
C GLY A 196 2.26 9.46 4.43
N VAL A 197 1.93 8.92 5.59
CA VAL A 197 2.46 9.35 6.89
C VAL A 197 3.27 8.23 7.52
N TYR A 198 4.46 8.55 8.00
CA TYR A 198 5.42 7.64 8.61
C TYR A 198 4.81 6.84 9.77
N ARG A 199 5.11 5.54 9.81
CA ARG A 199 4.68 4.60 10.85
C ARG A 199 5.82 3.87 11.53
N GLY A 200 6.93 3.69 10.83
CA GLY A 200 8.08 2.96 11.34
C GLY A 200 9.09 2.72 10.24
N LEU A 201 10.20 2.11 10.62
CA LEU A 201 11.26 1.72 9.69
C LEU A 201 11.78 0.33 9.97
N LEU A 202 12.33 -0.29 8.94
CA LEU A 202 13.16 -1.48 8.98
C LEU A 202 14.55 -1.11 8.48
N ARG A 203 15.60 -1.58 9.15
CA ARG A 203 17.00 -1.23 8.86
C ARG A 203 17.87 -2.47 8.78
N GLY A 204 18.84 -2.44 7.88
CA GLY A 204 19.87 -3.46 7.75
C GLY A 204 19.33 -4.82 7.36
N THR A 205 19.98 -5.88 7.82
CA THR A 205 19.65 -7.28 7.45
C THR A 205 18.21 -7.70 7.76
N VAL A 206 17.56 -7.04 8.73
CA VAL A 206 16.15 -7.30 9.04
C VAL A 206 15.24 -6.85 7.90
N ALA A 207 15.52 -5.69 7.31
CA ALA A 207 14.78 -5.21 6.14
C ALA A 207 14.93 -6.18 4.96
N GLU A 208 16.15 -6.60 4.66
CA GLU A 208 16.46 -7.52 3.57
C GLU A 208 15.81 -8.90 3.78
N ALA A 209 15.87 -9.44 5.01
CA ALA A 209 15.30 -10.74 5.33
C ALA A 209 13.76 -10.79 5.26
N LEU A 210 13.09 -9.64 5.45
CA LEU A 210 11.62 -9.55 5.42
C LEU A 210 11.07 -9.22 4.02
N LEU A 211 11.91 -8.78 3.07
CA LEU A 211 11.47 -8.52 1.71
C LEU A 211 11.22 -9.84 0.98
N LEU A 212 9.95 -10.11 0.68
CA LEU A 212 9.54 -11.22 -0.16
C LEU A 212 9.71 -10.79 -1.63
N GLN A 213 10.60 -11.45 -2.34
CA GLN A 213 10.79 -11.26 -3.78
C GLN A 213 9.75 -12.08 -4.55
N GLU A 214 9.33 -11.60 -5.72
CA GLU A 214 8.49 -12.36 -6.64
C GLU A 214 9.19 -13.61 -7.21
#